data_9bc8472aad31c71f9c87ba274abb2089
#
_entry.id   9bc8472aad31c71f9c87ba274abb2089
#
_cell.length_a   1.000
_cell.length_b   1.000
_cell.length_c   1.000
_cell.angle_alpha   90.00
_cell.angle_beta   90.00
_cell.angle_gamma   90.00
#
_symmetry.space_group_name_H-M   'P 1'
#
loop_
_entity.id
_entity.type
_entity.pdbx_description
1 polymer ?
#
loop_
_entity_poly.entity_id
_entity_poly.type
_entity_poly.pdbx_seq_one_letter_code
_entity_poly.pdbx_strand_id
1 'polypeptide(L)'
;MTLRHAGHFFACLKGKPSATLKRMLWVKSFHIVFVASWFAGLFYLPRIFVNLAMVPAGSVAERERLLLMAKKLLRFTTILAVPALALGLWLWLVYGIGSGPGNAWMHAKLVVVVLVIGYHHSCARMLARFEAHRNTRSHVWWRWYNELPVLLLVAAVVLVVVKPWQG
;
A
#
# COMPACT_ATOMS: atom_id res chain seq x y z
N MET A 1 54.43 11.03 9.20
CA MET A 1 53.90 10.08 10.21
C MET A 1 52.37 10.18 10.26
N THR A 2 51.60 9.95 9.16
CA THR A 2 50.16 10.24 9.12
C THR A 2 49.34 9.46 8.06
N LEU A 3 49.79 8.31 7.57
CA LEU A 3 49.05 7.52 6.56
C LEU A 3 48.55 6.14 7.05
N ARG A 4 48.87 5.76 8.31
CA ARG A 4 48.46 4.44 8.87
C ARG A 4 47.05 4.42 9.52
N HIS A 5 46.47 5.57 9.84
CA HIS A 5 45.19 5.61 10.54
C HIS A 5 43.96 5.57 9.62
N ALA A 6 44.08 5.92 8.34
CA ALA A 6 42.97 5.88 7.39
C ALA A 6 42.56 4.44 7.01
N GLY A 7 43.53 3.49 7.00
CA GLY A 7 43.23 2.10 6.64
C GLY A 7 42.37 1.33 7.65
N HIS A 8 42.51 1.65 8.95
CA HIS A 8 41.69 0.99 9.99
C HIS A 8 40.25 1.47 10.06
N PHE A 9 40.01 2.72 9.67
CA PHE A 9 38.61 3.27 9.66
C PHE A 9 37.76 2.65 8.54
N PHE A 10 38.35 2.38 7.36
CA PHE A 10 37.65 1.71 6.25
C PHE A 10 37.49 0.20 6.43
N ALA A 11 38.36 -0.45 7.22
CA ALA A 11 38.20 -1.89 7.53
C ALA A 11 37.09 -2.19 8.51
N CYS A 12 36.69 -1.23 9.36
CA CYS A 12 35.62 -1.38 10.34
C CYS A 12 34.21 -1.32 9.71
N LEU A 13 34.04 -0.80 8.48
CA LEU A 13 32.78 -0.69 7.76
C LEU A 13 32.41 -1.95 6.96
N LYS A 14 33.25 -2.98 6.91
CA LYS A 14 33.03 -4.25 6.17
C LYS A 14 32.63 -5.44 7.04
N GLY A 15 31.98 -5.20 8.17
CA GLY A 15 31.33 -6.27 8.93
C GLY A 15 30.18 -6.88 8.11
N LYS A 16 30.28 -8.19 7.78
CA LYS A 16 29.16 -8.90 7.14
C LYS A 16 27.90 -8.70 8.00
N PRO A 17 26.78 -8.24 7.43
CA PRO A 17 25.56 -8.05 8.20
C PRO A 17 25.18 -9.35 8.91
N SER A 18 24.77 -9.25 10.17
CA SER A 18 24.34 -10.41 10.96
C SER A 18 23.22 -11.16 10.25
N ALA A 19 23.12 -12.47 10.47
CA ALA A 19 22.06 -13.28 9.85
C ALA A 19 20.64 -12.71 10.13
N THR A 20 20.45 -12.13 11.32
CA THR A 20 19.21 -11.46 11.73
C THR A 20 18.93 -10.22 10.88
N LEU A 21 19.95 -9.37 10.64
CA LEU A 21 19.82 -8.18 9.80
C LEU A 21 19.46 -8.57 8.37
N LYS A 22 20.10 -9.60 7.80
CA LYS A 22 19.78 -10.10 6.47
C LYS A 22 18.31 -10.55 6.38
N ARG A 23 17.83 -11.34 7.36
CA ARG A 23 16.43 -11.80 7.40
C ARG A 23 15.45 -10.62 7.48
N MET A 24 15.73 -9.63 8.33
CA MET A 24 14.91 -8.42 8.45
C MET A 24 14.83 -7.67 7.12
N LEU A 25 15.95 -7.51 6.40
CA LEU A 25 15.98 -6.84 5.10
C LEU A 25 15.14 -7.58 4.05
N TRP A 26 15.17 -8.91 4.02
CA TRP A 26 14.31 -9.71 3.15
C TRP A 26 12.83 -9.50 3.45
N VAL A 27 12.43 -9.59 4.72
CA VAL A 27 11.04 -9.33 5.14
C VAL A 27 10.59 -7.93 4.76
N LYS A 28 11.44 -6.92 4.97
CA LYS A 28 11.19 -5.53 4.58
C LYS A 28 11.02 -5.38 3.06
N SER A 29 11.85 -6.03 2.27
CA SER A 29 11.79 -5.99 0.81
C SER A 29 10.47 -6.59 0.30
N PHE A 30 10.09 -7.77 0.77
CA PHE A 30 8.81 -8.38 0.42
C PHE A 30 7.63 -7.54 0.88
N HIS A 31 7.68 -6.97 2.09
CA HIS A 31 6.64 -6.04 2.54
C HIS A 31 6.45 -4.88 1.57
N ILE A 32 7.54 -4.25 1.11
CA ILE A 32 7.49 -3.14 0.15
C ILE A 32 6.86 -3.60 -1.18
N VAL A 33 7.27 -4.76 -1.69
CA VAL A 33 6.73 -5.32 -2.94
C VAL A 33 5.23 -5.57 -2.83
N PHE A 34 4.75 -6.19 -1.75
CA PHE A 34 3.33 -6.46 -1.55
C PHE A 34 2.52 -5.19 -1.32
N VAL A 35 3.06 -4.19 -0.61
CA VAL A 35 2.41 -2.87 -0.47
C VAL A 35 2.27 -2.19 -1.82
N ALA A 36 3.34 -2.13 -2.63
CA ALA A 36 3.30 -1.52 -3.95
C ALA A 36 2.29 -2.23 -4.87
N SER A 37 2.28 -3.56 -4.86
CA SER A 37 1.34 -4.37 -5.64
C SER A 37 -0.12 -4.18 -5.19
N TRP A 38 -0.37 -4.06 -3.87
CA TRP A 38 -1.69 -3.75 -3.33
C TRP A 38 -2.18 -2.38 -3.79
N PHE A 39 -1.34 -1.35 -3.69
CA PHE A 39 -1.68 0.00 -4.16
C PHE A 39 -1.89 0.06 -5.67
N ALA A 40 -1.13 -0.70 -6.47
CA ALA A 40 -1.38 -0.79 -7.92
C ALA A 40 -2.80 -1.25 -8.24
N GLY A 41 -3.31 -2.25 -7.51
CA GLY A 41 -4.70 -2.68 -7.61
C GLY A 41 -5.70 -1.60 -7.17
N LEU A 42 -5.41 -0.89 -6.07
CA LEU A 42 -6.25 0.21 -5.57
C LEU A 42 -6.28 1.42 -6.51
N PHE A 43 -5.22 1.66 -7.29
CA PHE A 43 -5.19 2.70 -8.31
C PHE A 43 -6.02 2.34 -9.53
N TYR A 44 -6.03 1.06 -9.91
CA TYR A 44 -6.70 0.66 -11.14
C TYR A 44 -8.19 0.39 -10.96
N LEU A 45 -8.61 -0.10 -9.79
CA LEU A 45 -10.00 -0.48 -9.53
C LEU A 45 -11.00 0.68 -9.70
N PRO A 46 -10.76 1.89 -9.14
CA PRO A 46 -11.67 3.03 -9.36
C PRO A 46 -11.72 3.52 -10.80
N ARG A 47 -10.66 3.31 -11.58
CA ARG A 47 -10.66 3.61 -13.03
C ARG A 47 -11.65 2.72 -13.77
N ILE A 48 -11.79 1.45 -13.37
CA ILE A 48 -12.84 0.58 -13.92
C ILE A 48 -14.22 1.12 -13.52
N PHE A 49 -14.40 1.66 -12.31
CA PHE A 49 -15.67 2.26 -11.88
C PHE A 49 -16.02 3.53 -12.67
N VAL A 50 -15.03 4.34 -13.06
CA VAL A 50 -15.26 5.47 -13.99
C VAL A 50 -15.84 4.95 -15.30
N ASN A 51 -15.23 3.94 -15.91
CA ASN A 51 -15.71 3.35 -17.15
C ASN A 51 -17.11 2.73 -16.98
N LEU A 52 -17.35 1.98 -15.88
CA LEU A 52 -18.66 1.40 -15.56
C LEU A 52 -19.77 2.47 -15.44
N ALA A 53 -19.43 3.64 -14.91
CA ALA A 53 -20.36 4.75 -14.78
C ALA A 53 -20.68 5.45 -16.12
N MET A 54 -19.86 5.20 -17.14
CA MET A 54 -20.02 5.77 -18.48
C MET A 54 -20.68 4.79 -19.49
N VAL A 55 -20.83 3.52 -19.13
CA VAL A 55 -21.43 2.51 -20.01
C VAL A 55 -22.89 2.86 -20.31
N PRO A 56 -23.29 2.96 -21.60
CA PRO A 56 -24.68 3.17 -21.99
C PRO A 56 -25.59 2.04 -21.51
N ALA A 57 -26.85 2.37 -21.17
CA ALA A 57 -27.82 1.41 -20.62
C ALA A 57 -28.05 0.17 -21.51
N GLY A 58 -27.86 0.27 -22.83
CA GLY A 58 -28.01 -0.83 -23.78
C GLY A 58 -26.77 -1.72 -23.96
N SER A 59 -25.58 -1.32 -23.44
CA SER A 59 -24.32 -2.05 -23.61
C SER A 59 -24.13 -3.12 -22.53
N VAL A 60 -24.96 -4.17 -22.52
CA VAL A 60 -24.91 -5.23 -21.51
C VAL A 60 -23.58 -5.96 -21.51
N ALA A 61 -23.05 -6.36 -22.66
CA ALA A 61 -21.80 -7.11 -22.79
C ALA A 61 -20.60 -6.32 -22.27
N GLU A 62 -20.54 -5.02 -22.55
CA GLU A 62 -19.47 -4.14 -22.06
C GLU A 62 -19.51 -4.01 -20.52
N ARG A 63 -20.71 -3.81 -19.98
CA ARG A 63 -20.92 -3.74 -18.55
C ARG A 63 -20.49 -5.03 -17.84
N GLU A 64 -20.92 -6.18 -18.33
CA GLU A 64 -20.56 -7.48 -17.75
C GLU A 64 -19.05 -7.72 -17.80
N ARG A 65 -18.39 -7.36 -18.89
CA ARG A 65 -16.94 -7.46 -19.02
C ARG A 65 -16.21 -6.61 -17.98
N LEU A 66 -16.62 -5.34 -17.81
CA LEU A 66 -16.01 -4.43 -16.83
C LEU A 66 -16.27 -4.91 -15.37
N LEU A 67 -17.46 -5.42 -15.08
CA LEU A 67 -17.77 -6.00 -13.78
C LEU A 67 -16.89 -7.23 -13.49
N LEU A 68 -16.72 -8.12 -14.47
CA LEU A 68 -15.84 -9.28 -14.33
C LEU A 68 -14.39 -8.87 -14.08
N MET A 69 -13.89 -7.86 -14.80
CA MET A 69 -12.54 -7.31 -14.59
C MET A 69 -12.41 -6.74 -13.18
N ALA A 70 -13.37 -5.93 -12.73
CA ALA A 70 -13.36 -5.34 -11.40
C ALA A 70 -13.38 -6.41 -10.28
N LYS A 71 -14.19 -7.46 -10.42
CA LYS A 71 -14.23 -8.60 -9.48
C LYS A 71 -12.90 -9.32 -9.37
N LYS A 72 -12.32 -9.68 -10.52
CA LYS A 72 -11.02 -10.37 -10.56
C LYS A 72 -9.92 -9.49 -9.96
N LEU A 73 -9.90 -8.20 -10.29
CA LEU A 73 -8.92 -7.26 -9.76
C LEU A 73 -9.08 -7.09 -8.24
N LEU A 74 -10.30 -6.89 -7.74
CA LEU A 74 -10.56 -6.75 -6.32
C LEU A 74 -10.08 -7.98 -5.54
N ARG A 75 -10.42 -9.19 -6.04
CA ARG A 75 -9.97 -10.45 -5.43
C ARG A 75 -8.44 -10.54 -5.40
N PHE A 76 -7.78 -10.24 -6.50
CA PHE A 76 -6.31 -10.24 -6.58
C PHE A 76 -5.69 -9.22 -5.62
N THR A 77 -6.23 -8.00 -5.60
CA THR A 77 -5.81 -6.93 -4.69
C THR A 77 -5.97 -7.33 -3.22
N THR A 78 -7.05 -8.04 -2.87
CA THR A 78 -7.29 -8.56 -1.52
C THR A 78 -6.25 -9.62 -1.15
N ILE A 79 -5.90 -10.53 -2.07
CA ILE A 79 -4.84 -11.53 -1.85
C ILE A 79 -3.49 -10.86 -1.58
N LEU A 80 -3.17 -9.77 -2.26
CA LEU A 80 -1.92 -9.02 -2.06
C LEU A 80 -1.91 -8.20 -0.76
N ALA A 81 -3.08 -7.73 -0.31
CA ALA A 81 -3.21 -6.98 0.93
C ALA A 81 -2.84 -7.82 2.16
N VAL A 82 -3.18 -9.12 2.16
CA VAL A 82 -2.93 -10.03 3.30
C VAL A 82 -1.43 -10.12 3.62
N PRO A 83 -0.53 -10.52 2.70
CA PRO A 83 0.90 -10.55 2.99
C PRO A 83 1.49 -9.17 3.24
N ALA A 84 0.98 -8.11 2.59
CA ALA A 84 1.41 -6.75 2.88
C ALA A 84 1.19 -6.39 4.36
N LEU A 85 0.01 -6.66 4.90
CA LEU A 85 -0.33 -6.40 6.30
C LEU A 85 0.42 -7.35 7.25
N ALA A 86 0.49 -8.64 6.94
CA ALA A 86 1.16 -9.64 7.78
C ALA A 86 2.66 -9.33 7.92
N LEU A 87 3.35 -9.02 6.83
CA LEU A 87 4.77 -8.67 6.86
C LEU A 87 5.02 -7.32 7.55
N GLY A 88 4.11 -6.35 7.38
CA GLY A 88 4.16 -5.09 8.09
C GLY A 88 4.03 -5.25 9.60
N LEU A 89 3.09 -6.09 10.03
CA LEU A 89 2.90 -6.44 11.44
C LEU A 89 4.11 -7.20 12.01
N TRP A 90 4.67 -8.13 11.22
CA TRP A 90 5.90 -8.85 11.58
C TRP A 90 7.07 -7.91 11.82
N LEU A 91 7.29 -6.92 10.91
CA LEU A 91 8.34 -5.92 11.05
C LEU A 91 8.17 -5.07 12.32
N TRP A 92 6.93 -4.75 12.67
CA TRP A 92 6.63 -3.98 13.87
C TRP A 92 6.81 -4.79 15.14
N LEU A 93 6.17 -5.98 15.24
CA LEU A 93 6.10 -6.75 16.50
C LEU A 93 7.37 -7.57 16.75
N VAL A 94 7.97 -8.17 15.72
CA VAL A 94 9.12 -9.08 15.88
C VAL A 94 10.44 -8.33 15.79
N TYR A 95 10.56 -7.38 14.86
CA TYR A 95 11.81 -6.60 14.71
C TYR A 95 11.76 -5.26 15.43
N GLY A 96 10.67 -4.90 16.08
CA GLY A 96 10.54 -3.69 16.87
C GLY A 96 10.66 -2.39 16.06
N ILE A 97 10.42 -2.42 14.74
CA ILE A 97 10.57 -1.24 13.90
C ILE A 97 9.47 -0.22 14.24
N GLY A 98 9.89 0.94 14.76
CA GLY A 98 8.96 1.98 15.20
C GLY A 98 8.38 1.77 16.58
N SER A 99 8.98 0.88 17.40
CA SER A 99 8.65 0.69 18.82
C SER A 99 9.52 1.60 19.70
N GLY A 100 8.99 2.01 20.84
CA GLY A 100 9.69 2.84 21.83
C GLY A 100 9.36 4.34 21.76
N PRO A 101 9.88 5.14 22.72
CA PRO A 101 9.65 6.58 22.76
C PRO A 101 10.22 7.29 21.54
N GLY A 102 9.59 8.38 21.10
CA GLY A 102 10.01 9.13 19.91
C GLY A 102 9.55 8.56 18.56
N ASN A 103 8.77 7.47 18.53
CA ASN A 103 8.30 6.86 17.29
C ASN A 103 6.83 7.20 16.95
N ALA A 104 6.42 8.44 17.17
CA ALA A 104 5.06 8.91 16.86
C ALA A 104 4.69 8.71 15.35
N TRP A 105 5.68 8.73 14.47
CA TRP A 105 5.51 8.44 13.04
C TRP A 105 4.88 7.06 12.78
N MET A 106 5.14 6.07 13.63
CA MET A 106 4.55 4.74 13.48
C MET A 106 3.05 4.75 13.78
N HIS A 107 2.60 5.49 14.80
CA HIS A 107 1.18 5.64 15.09
C HIS A 107 0.45 6.34 13.93
N ALA A 108 1.05 7.41 13.39
CA ALA A 108 0.52 8.07 12.19
C ALA A 108 0.45 7.12 10.99
N LYS A 109 1.48 6.28 10.79
CA LYS A 109 1.46 5.23 9.75
C LYS A 109 0.33 4.23 9.96
N LEU A 110 0.08 3.79 11.19
CA LEU A 110 -1.03 2.87 11.48
C LEU A 110 -2.39 3.48 11.14
N VAL A 111 -2.59 4.78 11.41
CA VAL A 111 -3.79 5.50 10.99
C VAL A 111 -3.93 5.48 9.47
N VAL A 112 -2.85 5.77 8.73
CA VAL A 112 -2.87 5.68 7.26
C VAL A 112 -3.22 4.26 6.79
N VAL A 113 -2.66 3.22 7.40
CA VAL A 113 -2.98 1.82 7.07
C VAL A 113 -4.46 1.52 7.29
N VAL A 114 -5.06 1.98 8.39
CA VAL A 114 -6.50 1.83 8.65
C VAL A 114 -7.33 2.54 7.58
N LEU A 115 -6.92 3.74 7.14
CA LEU A 115 -7.58 4.46 6.06
C LEU A 115 -7.47 3.71 4.72
N VAL A 116 -6.32 3.10 4.41
CA VAL A 116 -6.15 2.26 3.20
C VAL A 116 -7.05 1.03 3.25
N ILE A 117 -7.15 0.35 4.40
CA ILE A 117 -8.08 -0.78 4.59
C ILE A 117 -9.52 -0.31 4.41
N GLY A 118 -9.90 0.81 5.00
CA GLY A 118 -11.23 1.42 4.83
C GLY A 118 -11.54 1.74 3.37
N TYR A 119 -10.57 2.31 2.64
CA TYR A 119 -10.68 2.56 1.21
C TYR A 119 -10.85 1.25 0.41
N HIS A 120 -10.06 0.22 0.68
CA HIS A 120 -10.18 -1.10 0.05
C HIS A 120 -11.59 -1.68 0.25
N HIS A 121 -12.12 -1.65 1.48
CA HIS A 121 -13.48 -2.10 1.78
C HIS A 121 -14.56 -1.26 1.09
N SER A 122 -14.32 0.06 0.98
CA SER A 122 -15.25 0.94 0.26
C SER A 122 -15.30 0.58 -1.23
N CYS A 123 -14.18 0.23 -1.86
CA CYS A 123 -14.13 -0.28 -3.24
C CYS A 123 -14.98 -1.56 -3.39
N ALA A 124 -14.88 -2.50 -2.45
CA ALA A 124 -15.70 -3.71 -2.47
C ALA A 124 -17.21 -3.41 -2.38
N ARG A 125 -17.60 -2.49 -1.48
CA ARG A 125 -19.00 -2.04 -1.35
C ARG A 125 -19.50 -1.34 -2.62
N MET A 126 -18.64 -0.54 -3.25
CA MET A 126 -19.00 0.16 -4.48
C MET A 126 -19.16 -0.81 -5.66
N LEU A 127 -18.28 -1.83 -5.76
CA LEU A 127 -18.46 -2.89 -6.75
C LEU A 127 -19.81 -3.60 -6.59
N ALA A 128 -20.17 -3.99 -5.36
CA ALA A 128 -21.47 -4.60 -5.08
C ALA A 128 -22.66 -3.69 -5.48
N ARG A 129 -22.52 -2.37 -5.33
CA ARG A 129 -23.56 -1.43 -5.82
C ARG A 129 -23.67 -1.40 -7.34
N PHE A 130 -22.53 -1.47 -8.05
CA PHE A 130 -22.57 -1.59 -9.51
C PHE A 130 -23.21 -2.90 -9.96
N GLU A 131 -22.91 -4.02 -9.31
CA GLU A 131 -23.53 -5.31 -9.59
C GLU A 131 -25.05 -5.27 -9.41
N ALA A 132 -25.51 -4.65 -8.33
CA ALA A 132 -26.93 -4.51 -8.01
C ALA A 132 -27.65 -3.39 -8.80
N HIS A 133 -27.03 -2.78 -9.81
CA HIS A 133 -27.54 -1.61 -10.54
C HIS A 133 -27.93 -0.42 -9.65
N ARG A 134 -27.30 -0.27 -8.48
CA ARG A 134 -27.56 0.79 -7.48
C ARG A 134 -26.52 1.89 -7.46
N ASN A 135 -25.71 2.03 -8.51
CA ASN A 135 -24.78 3.13 -8.60
C ASN A 135 -25.52 4.43 -8.89
N THR A 136 -25.39 5.41 -8.00
CA THR A 136 -25.95 6.76 -8.14
C THR A 136 -24.88 7.82 -8.36
N ARG A 137 -23.61 7.41 -8.38
CA ARG A 137 -22.47 8.33 -8.49
C ARG A 137 -22.08 8.55 -9.93
N SER A 138 -21.79 9.83 -10.28
CA SER A 138 -21.31 10.21 -11.61
C SER A 138 -19.87 9.77 -11.86
N HIS A 139 -19.50 9.69 -13.13
CA HIS A 139 -18.11 9.40 -13.52
C HIS A 139 -17.10 10.45 -13.00
N VAL A 140 -17.52 11.71 -12.85
CA VAL A 140 -16.69 12.78 -12.28
C VAL A 140 -16.37 12.51 -10.82
N TRP A 141 -17.37 12.05 -10.02
CA TRP A 141 -17.15 11.67 -8.63
C TRP A 141 -16.11 10.54 -8.52
N TRP A 142 -16.17 9.54 -9.41
CA TRP A 142 -15.21 8.43 -9.44
C TRP A 142 -13.79 8.87 -9.80
N ARG A 143 -13.62 9.91 -10.61
CA ARG A 143 -12.30 10.50 -10.90
C ARG A 143 -11.65 11.07 -9.63
N TRP A 144 -12.39 11.86 -8.86
CA TRP A 144 -11.88 12.39 -7.59
C TRP A 144 -11.61 11.28 -6.57
N TYR A 145 -12.50 10.28 -6.49
CA TYR A 145 -12.31 9.13 -5.62
C TYR A 145 -11.04 8.34 -5.96
N ASN A 146 -10.63 8.29 -7.22
CA ASN A 146 -9.41 7.64 -7.69
C ASN A 146 -8.12 8.30 -7.20
N GLU A 147 -8.14 9.58 -6.79
CA GLU A 147 -6.96 10.28 -6.29
C GLU A 147 -6.64 9.94 -4.82
N LEU A 148 -7.62 9.46 -4.05
CA LEU A 148 -7.45 9.15 -2.62
C LEU A 148 -6.30 8.15 -2.35
N PRO A 149 -6.16 7.02 -3.05
CA PRO A 149 -5.09 6.06 -2.76
C PRO A 149 -3.70 6.64 -3.07
N VAL A 150 -3.58 7.58 -4.01
CA VAL A 150 -2.31 8.26 -4.29
C VAL A 150 -1.89 9.08 -3.06
N LEU A 151 -2.79 9.86 -2.49
CA LEU A 151 -2.53 10.65 -1.29
C LEU A 151 -2.16 9.77 -0.10
N LEU A 152 -2.86 8.65 0.07
CA LEU A 152 -2.56 7.67 1.13
C LEU A 152 -1.19 7.02 0.96
N LEU A 153 -0.80 6.70 -0.29
CA LEU A 153 0.54 6.16 -0.56
C LEU A 153 1.62 7.18 -0.26
N VAL A 154 1.45 8.42 -0.73
CA VAL A 154 2.41 9.51 -0.46
C VAL A 154 2.57 9.70 1.04
N ALA A 155 1.47 9.78 1.79
CA ALA A 155 1.52 9.91 3.24
C ALA A 155 2.26 8.73 3.89
N ALA A 156 1.98 7.48 3.49
CA ALA A 156 2.65 6.30 4.01
C ALA A 156 4.16 6.31 3.74
N VAL A 157 4.57 6.69 2.53
CA VAL A 157 5.99 6.76 2.13
C VAL A 157 6.72 7.87 2.89
N VAL A 158 6.14 9.07 2.96
CA VAL A 158 6.73 10.21 3.68
C VAL A 158 6.93 9.85 5.16
N LEU A 159 5.95 9.25 5.82
CA LEU A 159 6.06 8.85 7.22
C LEU A 159 7.19 7.83 7.46
N VAL A 160 7.41 6.91 6.52
CA VAL A 160 8.45 5.87 6.67
C VAL A 160 9.84 6.39 6.32
N VAL A 161 9.96 7.29 5.34
CA VAL A 161 11.25 7.80 4.85
C VAL A 161 11.73 8.97 5.70
N VAL A 162 10.86 9.97 5.90
CA VAL A 162 11.21 11.18 6.63
C VAL A 162 11.20 10.96 8.14
N LYS A 163 10.30 10.06 8.63
CA LYS A 163 10.10 9.76 10.05
C LYS A 163 9.96 11.04 10.88
N PRO A 164 9.01 11.91 10.56
CA PRO A 164 8.80 13.12 11.32
C PRO A 164 8.60 12.75 12.79
N TRP A 165 9.09 13.58 13.71
CA TRP A 165 9.03 13.37 15.18
C TRP A 165 9.88 12.19 15.71
N GLN A 166 10.87 11.73 14.95
CA GLN A 166 11.92 10.89 15.50
C GLN A 166 12.99 11.81 16.09
N GLY A 167 12.91 12.07 17.40
CA GLY A 167 13.91 12.76 18.18
C GLY A 167 14.65 11.79 19.09
#